data_729c38bbf178738fca8f42a24e377aec
#
_entry.id   729c38bbf178738fca8f42a24e377aec
#
_cell.length_a   1.000
_cell.length_b   1.000
_cell.length_c   1.000
_cell.angle_alpha   90.00
_cell.angle_beta   90.00
_cell.angle_gamma   90.00
#
_symmetry.space_group_name_H-M   'P 1'
#
loop_
_entity.id
_entity.type
_entity.pdbx_description
1 polymer ?
#
loop_
_entity_poly.entity_id
_entity_poly.type
_entity_poly.pdbx_seq_one_letter_code
_entity_poly.pdbx_strand_id
1 'polypeptide(L)'
;MALVFELMPNGSLENWLHESRNMSVGQRLDVGIDIALALDYLHNGCEPPIVHCDLKPSNVLLDEDMVAHVGDFGLAKVMFDISGEQSTTGQSSSYAVKGSIGYIPPEYGMGSKISPLGDVYSFGILLLEMITGMRPTNNLFTDGIGIHEYVMNLLPDNASDIIDSTSLRSDGTTDEKLECIVSMLEIGVACSVKILVKE
;
A
#
# COMPACT_ATOMS: atom_id res chain seq x y z
N MET A 1 -16.80 20.37 -20.44
CA MET A 1 -16.93 20.21 -18.99
C MET A 1 -15.51 20.18 -18.42
N ALA A 2 -15.20 21.02 -17.45
CA ALA A 2 -13.90 21.04 -16.78
C ALA A 2 -14.10 20.51 -15.35
N LEU A 3 -13.17 19.68 -14.86
CA LEU A 3 -13.09 19.26 -13.47
C LEU A 3 -12.01 20.09 -12.79
N VAL A 4 -12.30 20.59 -11.60
CA VAL A 4 -11.33 21.35 -10.78
C VAL A 4 -11.13 20.57 -9.50
N PHE A 5 -9.87 20.27 -9.21
CA PHE A 5 -9.45 19.56 -8.00
C PHE A 5 -8.55 20.46 -7.17
N GLU A 6 -8.44 20.14 -5.89
CA GLU A 6 -7.44 20.73 -5.02
C GLU A 6 -6.04 20.37 -5.54
N LEU A 7 -5.13 21.36 -5.49
CA LEU A 7 -3.75 21.16 -5.91
C LEU A 7 -2.96 20.51 -4.77
N MET A 8 -2.30 19.39 -5.07
CA MET A 8 -1.35 18.73 -4.18
C MET A 8 0.07 19.10 -4.62
N PRO A 9 0.68 20.15 -4.04
CA PRO A 9 1.89 20.78 -4.60
C PRO A 9 3.11 19.88 -4.50
N ASN A 10 3.13 18.95 -3.57
CA ASN A 10 4.23 18.00 -3.41
C ASN A 10 4.11 16.75 -4.30
N GLY A 11 3.04 16.64 -5.10
CA GLY A 11 2.84 15.56 -6.06
C GLY A 11 2.49 14.24 -5.38
N SER A 12 2.88 13.11 -5.97
CA SER A 12 2.61 11.78 -5.45
C SER A 12 3.78 11.22 -4.63
N LEU A 13 3.49 10.27 -3.76
CA LEU A 13 4.51 9.49 -3.03
C LEU A 13 5.46 8.76 -3.99
N GLU A 14 4.98 8.33 -5.16
CA GLU A 14 5.79 7.75 -6.24
C GLU A 14 6.97 8.67 -6.62
N ASN A 15 6.72 9.99 -6.76
CA ASN A 15 7.76 10.96 -7.09
C ASN A 15 8.84 11.06 -6.00
N TRP A 16 8.46 10.85 -4.74
CA TRP A 16 9.38 10.92 -3.61
C TRP A 16 10.18 9.64 -3.41
N LEU A 17 9.62 8.50 -3.76
CA LEU A 17 10.31 7.22 -3.60
C LEU A 17 11.26 6.90 -4.76
N HIS A 18 10.94 7.34 -5.99
CA HIS A 18 11.63 6.87 -7.20
C HIS A 18 12.20 7.97 -8.09
N GLU A 19 11.96 9.24 -7.75
CA GLU A 19 12.61 10.37 -8.42
C GLU A 19 13.66 10.97 -7.47
N SER A 20 14.38 11.99 -7.92
CA SER A 20 15.52 12.60 -7.18
C SER A 20 15.09 13.39 -5.93
N ARG A 21 14.07 12.94 -5.20
CA ARG A 21 13.58 13.53 -3.95
C ARG A 21 13.90 12.61 -2.78
N ASN A 22 14.25 13.20 -1.64
CA ASN A 22 14.56 12.44 -0.43
C ASN A 22 13.49 12.68 0.63
N MET A 23 13.02 11.59 1.25
CA MET A 23 12.08 11.61 2.36
C MET A 23 12.74 10.98 3.58
N SER A 24 12.76 11.71 4.70
CA SER A 24 13.31 11.22 5.97
C SER A 24 12.51 10.06 6.54
N VAL A 25 13.08 9.33 7.51
CA VAL A 25 12.36 8.25 8.23
C VAL A 25 11.08 8.77 8.87
N GLY A 26 11.15 9.94 9.54
CA GLY A 26 9.97 10.55 10.16
C GLY A 26 8.85 10.85 9.14
N GLN A 27 9.19 11.47 8.00
CA GLN A 27 8.20 11.73 6.96
C GLN A 27 7.60 10.44 6.38
N ARG A 28 8.39 9.37 6.21
CA ARG A 28 7.86 8.06 5.77
C ARG A 28 6.90 7.47 6.80
N LEU A 29 7.21 7.61 8.10
CA LEU A 29 6.32 7.20 9.18
C LEU A 29 5.01 7.99 9.17
N ASP A 30 5.10 9.33 9.09
CA ASP A 30 3.92 10.21 9.09
C ASP A 30 3.01 9.86 7.89
N VAL A 31 3.57 9.72 6.69
CA VAL A 31 2.84 9.29 5.49
C VAL A 31 2.19 7.91 5.68
N GLY A 32 2.92 6.96 6.30
CA GLY A 32 2.36 5.64 6.61
C GLY A 32 1.16 5.72 7.56
N ILE A 33 1.24 6.59 8.58
CA ILE A 33 0.14 6.84 9.53
C ILE A 33 -1.07 7.47 8.81
N ASP A 34 -0.85 8.48 7.98
CA ASP A 34 -1.92 9.16 7.24
C ASP A 34 -2.67 8.18 6.34
N ILE A 35 -1.95 7.31 5.62
CA ILE A 35 -2.56 6.28 4.77
C ILE A 35 -3.37 5.30 5.62
N ALA A 36 -2.83 4.84 6.76
CA ALA A 36 -3.53 3.93 7.65
C ALA A 36 -4.83 4.54 8.18
N LEU A 37 -4.81 5.82 8.58
CA LEU A 37 -5.98 6.56 9.02
C LEU A 37 -7.02 6.73 7.89
N ALA A 38 -6.56 6.99 6.66
CA ALA A 38 -7.45 7.08 5.51
C ALA A 38 -8.15 5.74 5.23
N LEU A 39 -7.42 4.62 5.29
CA LEU A 39 -8.00 3.28 5.13
C LEU A 39 -8.97 2.94 6.27
N ASP A 40 -8.62 3.27 7.52
CA ASP A 40 -9.52 3.05 8.66
C ASP A 40 -10.83 3.83 8.47
N TYR A 41 -10.76 5.07 8.01
CA TYR A 41 -11.95 5.86 7.68
C TYR A 41 -12.79 5.22 6.57
N LEU A 42 -12.16 4.75 5.49
CA LEU A 42 -12.88 4.11 4.38
C LEU A 42 -13.56 2.81 4.81
N HIS A 43 -12.87 1.99 5.62
CA HIS A 43 -13.34 0.67 6.01
C HIS A 43 -14.34 0.70 7.18
N ASN A 44 -14.15 1.61 8.15
CA ASN A 44 -14.88 1.62 9.40
C ASN A 44 -15.66 2.93 9.63
N GLY A 45 -15.23 4.04 9.03
CA GLY A 45 -15.87 5.34 9.15
C GLY A 45 -16.96 5.62 8.12
N CYS A 46 -16.96 4.89 7.00
CA CYS A 46 -17.98 5.00 5.95
C CYS A 46 -19.09 3.98 6.15
N GLU A 47 -20.33 4.37 5.85
CA GLU A 47 -21.49 3.46 5.85
C GLU A 47 -22.26 3.62 4.52
N PRO A 48 -22.24 2.62 3.65
CA PRO A 48 -21.51 1.35 3.74
C PRO A 48 -19.98 1.50 3.58
N PRO A 49 -19.18 0.53 4.05
CA PRO A 49 -17.73 0.54 3.92
C PRO A 49 -17.26 0.64 2.47
N ILE A 50 -16.12 1.28 2.25
CA ILE A 50 -15.52 1.46 0.93
C ILE A 50 -14.16 0.77 0.91
N VAL A 51 -13.91 -0.07 -0.11
CA VAL A 51 -12.61 -0.68 -0.38
C VAL A 51 -11.99 0.05 -1.56
N HIS A 52 -10.76 0.54 -1.42
CA HIS A 52 -10.07 1.36 -2.43
C HIS A 52 -9.69 0.55 -3.68
N CYS A 53 -9.19 -0.67 -3.51
CA CYS A 53 -8.80 -1.64 -4.54
C CYS A 53 -7.57 -1.28 -5.40
N ASP A 54 -6.97 -0.12 -5.27
CA ASP A 54 -5.78 0.29 -6.06
C ASP A 54 -4.82 1.17 -5.26
N LEU A 55 -4.55 0.80 -4.00
CA LEU A 55 -3.58 1.52 -3.18
C LEU A 55 -2.16 1.26 -3.69
N LYS A 56 -1.44 2.35 -4.02
CA LYS A 56 -0.06 2.36 -4.52
C LYS A 56 0.53 3.76 -4.37
N PRO A 57 1.86 3.95 -4.47
CA PRO A 57 2.50 5.26 -4.27
C PRO A 57 1.99 6.36 -5.19
N SER A 58 1.62 6.06 -6.45
CA SER A 58 1.11 7.08 -7.39
C SER A 58 -0.30 7.57 -7.04
N ASN A 59 -1.04 6.85 -6.20
CA ASN A 59 -2.38 7.21 -5.73
C ASN A 59 -2.37 7.83 -4.31
N VAL A 60 -1.20 8.07 -3.75
CA VAL A 60 -1.00 8.81 -2.51
C VAL A 60 -0.41 10.16 -2.86
N LEU A 61 -1.14 11.24 -2.62
CA LEU A 61 -0.78 12.61 -2.96
C LEU A 61 -0.36 13.35 -1.69
N LEU A 62 0.61 14.26 -1.80
CA LEU A 62 1.17 15.01 -0.69
C LEU A 62 0.80 16.49 -0.84
N ASP A 63 0.18 17.06 0.19
CA ASP A 63 -0.15 18.48 0.25
C ASP A 63 1.07 19.36 0.60
N GLU A 64 0.86 20.65 0.83
CA GLU A 64 1.93 21.60 1.14
C GLU A 64 2.66 21.30 2.45
N ASP A 65 2.00 20.66 3.41
CA ASP A 65 2.53 20.27 4.73
C ASP A 65 3.09 18.84 4.73
N MET A 66 3.15 18.16 3.58
CA MET A 66 3.55 16.76 3.42
C MET A 66 2.58 15.75 4.05
N VAL A 67 1.32 16.16 4.32
CA VAL A 67 0.26 15.24 4.75
C VAL A 67 -0.18 14.40 3.56
N ALA A 68 -0.36 13.10 3.77
CA ALA A 68 -0.70 12.18 2.70
C ALA A 68 -2.22 12.02 2.54
N HIS A 69 -2.67 12.15 1.30
CA HIS A 69 -4.05 11.97 0.88
C HIS A 69 -4.18 10.81 -0.09
N VAL A 70 -4.99 9.80 0.26
CA VAL A 70 -5.29 8.69 -0.63
C VAL A 70 -6.29 9.17 -1.69
N GLY A 71 -5.94 9.01 -2.96
CA GLY A 71 -6.72 9.45 -4.12
C GLY A 71 -6.94 8.35 -5.15
N ASP A 72 -7.58 8.71 -6.26
CA ASP A 72 -7.94 7.82 -7.38
C ASP A 72 -8.87 6.65 -6.98
N PHE A 73 -10.11 6.99 -6.67
CA PHE A 73 -11.18 6.03 -6.36
C PHE A 73 -11.80 5.35 -7.60
N GLY A 74 -11.10 5.35 -8.74
CA GLY A 74 -11.60 4.79 -10.00
C GLY A 74 -11.92 3.29 -9.95
N LEU A 75 -11.26 2.53 -9.05
CA LEU A 75 -11.50 1.10 -8.83
C LEU A 75 -12.23 0.80 -7.52
N ALA A 76 -12.53 1.80 -6.71
CA ALA A 76 -13.12 1.63 -5.39
C ALA A 76 -14.47 0.89 -5.43
N LYS A 77 -14.75 0.15 -4.37
CA LYS A 77 -15.97 -0.64 -4.20
C LYS A 77 -16.68 -0.28 -2.90
N VAL A 78 -17.97 0.04 -3.03
CA VAL A 78 -18.85 0.21 -1.89
C VAL A 78 -19.39 -1.16 -1.49
N MET A 79 -19.24 -1.53 -0.22
CA MET A 79 -19.59 -2.84 0.31
C MET A 79 -21.00 -2.78 0.91
N PHE A 80 -22.01 -3.20 0.14
CA PHE A 80 -23.37 -3.32 0.65
C PHE A 80 -23.53 -4.68 1.34
N ASP A 81 -24.05 -4.69 2.55
CA ASP A 81 -24.54 -5.92 3.20
C ASP A 81 -25.75 -6.43 2.42
N ILE A 82 -25.54 -7.44 1.60
CA ILE A 82 -26.63 -8.16 0.94
C ILE A 82 -27.14 -9.21 1.93
N SER A 83 -27.76 -8.76 3.02
CA SER A 83 -28.62 -9.60 3.83
C SER A 83 -30.00 -9.66 3.15
N GLY A 84 -30.14 -10.60 2.20
CA GLY A 84 -31.43 -11.02 1.63
C GLY A 84 -32.00 -10.13 0.54
N GLU A 85 -31.53 -10.36 -0.67
CA GLU A 85 -32.36 -10.57 -1.89
C GLU A 85 -31.44 -10.69 -3.10
N GLN A 86 -31.68 -11.68 -3.93
CA GLN A 86 -31.01 -11.89 -5.21
C GLN A 86 -31.20 -10.66 -6.08
N SER A 87 -30.24 -9.75 -6.14
CA SER A 87 -30.19 -8.79 -7.22
C SER A 87 -29.74 -9.50 -8.49
N THR A 88 -30.73 -10.04 -9.20
CA THR A 88 -30.67 -10.38 -10.63
C THR A 88 -30.54 -9.11 -11.44
N THR A 89 -29.44 -8.41 -11.38
CA THR A 89 -29.03 -7.52 -12.44
C THR A 89 -27.74 -8.09 -13.01
N GLY A 90 -27.91 -8.80 -14.13
CA GLY A 90 -26.86 -9.43 -14.91
C GLY A 90 -25.78 -8.43 -15.32
N GLN A 91 -24.79 -8.27 -14.46
CA GLN A 91 -23.44 -7.96 -14.88
C GLN A 91 -22.61 -9.17 -14.51
N SER A 92 -22.43 -10.03 -15.48
CA SER A 92 -21.32 -10.96 -15.59
C SER A 92 -20.07 -10.18 -15.18
N SER A 93 -19.73 -10.21 -13.89
CA SER A 93 -18.46 -9.67 -13.44
C SER A 93 -17.40 -10.58 -14.04
N SER A 94 -16.86 -10.18 -15.16
CA SER A 94 -15.58 -10.65 -15.61
C SER A 94 -14.66 -10.60 -14.37
N TYR A 95 -14.11 -11.74 -14.00
CA TYR A 95 -13.11 -11.88 -12.92
C TYR A 95 -11.79 -11.22 -13.33
N ALA A 96 -11.87 -10.01 -13.91
CA ALA A 96 -10.69 -9.22 -14.15
C ALA A 96 -10.12 -8.79 -12.79
N VAL A 97 -8.96 -9.32 -12.46
CA VAL A 97 -8.17 -8.86 -11.33
C VAL A 97 -8.01 -7.34 -11.47
N LYS A 98 -8.61 -6.58 -10.55
CA LYS A 98 -8.58 -5.12 -10.57
C LYS A 98 -7.54 -4.63 -9.58
N GLY A 99 -6.73 -3.68 -10.01
CA GLY A 99 -5.66 -3.05 -9.22
C GLY A 99 -4.30 -3.12 -9.93
N SER A 100 -3.29 -2.59 -9.32
CA SER A 100 -1.95 -2.47 -9.89
C SER A 100 -1.08 -3.68 -9.58
N ILE A 101 -0.39 -4.21 -10.60
CA ILE A 101 0.51 -5.38 -10.46
C ILE A 101 1.54 -5.12 -9.36
N GLY A 102 1.72 -6.10 -8.47
CA GLY A 102 2.62 -6.04 -7.33
C GLY A 102 1.94 -5.62 -6.04
N TYR A 103 0.81 -4.87 -6.10
CA TYR A 103 0.05 -4.43 -4.92
C TYR A 103 -1.24 -5.23 -4.71
N ILE A 104 -1.67 -5.98 -5.71
CA ILE A 104 -2.89 -6.79 -5.65
C ILE A 104 -2.64 -8.03 -4.80
N PRO A 105 -3.49 -8.35 -3.80
CA PRO A 105 -3.37 -9.58 -3.05
C PRO A 105 -3.53 -10.80 -3.97
N PRO A 106 -2.69 -11.84 -3.81
CA PRO A 106 -2.68 -12.99 -4.72
C PRO A 106 -3.99 -13.76 -4.76
N GLU A 107 -4.75 -13.77 -3.67
CA GLU A 107 -6.06 -14.43 -3.59
C GLU A 107 -7.10 -13.82 -4.54
N TYR A 108 -6.95 -12.58 -4.97
CA TYR A 108 -7.84 -12.00 -5.98
C TYR A 108 -7.66 -12.66 -7.35
N GLY A 109 -6.43 -13.08 -7.68
CA GLY A 109 -6.15 -13.91 -8.85
C GLY A 109 -6.76 -15.31 -8.79
N MET A 110 -7.06 -15.80 -7.59
CA MET A 110 -7.72 -17.08 -7.33
C MET A 110 -9.25 -16.96 -7.24
N GLY A 111 -9.82 -15.79 -7.49
CA GLY A 111 -11.26 -15.56 -7.49
C GLY A 111 -11.86 -15.17 -6.15
N SER A 112 -11.05 -14.82 -5.16
CA SER A 112 -11.54 -14.30 -3.87
C SER A 112 -12.32 -13.01 -4.05
N LYS A 113 -13.29 -12.79 -3.17
CA LYS A 113 -14.08 -11.55 -3.15
C LYS A 113 -13.22 -10.39 -2.67
N ILE A 114 -13.49 -9.22 -3.23
CA ILE A 114 -12.92 -7.95 -2.75
C ILE A 114 -13.34 -7.71 -1.31
N SER A 115 -12.38 -7.32 -0.47
CA SER A 115 -12.61 -7.04 0.95
C SER A 115 -11.62 -5.98 1.45
N PRO A 116 -11.86 -5.34 2.61
CA PRO A 116 -10.90 -4.44 3.26
C PRO A 116 -9.49 -5.03 3.44
N LEU A 117 -9.39 -6.36 3.60
CA LEU A 117 -8.10 -7.06 3.72
C LEU A 117 -7.23 -6.91 2.47
N GLY A 118 -7.83 -6.68 1.30
CA GLY A 118 -7.07 -6.40 0.08
C GLY A 118 -6.35 -5.05 0.12
N ASP A 119 -6.97 -4.02 0.67
CA ASP A 119 -6.32 -2.73 0.88
C ASP A 119 -5.25 -2.83 1.97
N VAL A 120 -5.47 -3.64 3.02
CA VAL A 120 -4.45 -3.93 4.05
C VAL A 120 -3.23 -4.60 3.44
N TYR A 121 -3.42 -5.57 2.54
CA TYR A 121 -2.32 -6.19 1.80
C TYR A 121 -1.56 -5.15 0.96
N SER A 122 -2.26 -4.33 0.17
CA SER A 122 -1.66 -3.28 -0.65
C SER A 122 -0.89 -2.27 0.20
N PHE A 123 -1.42 -1.90 1.37
CA PHE A 123 -0.74 -1.05 2.36
C PHE A 123 0.56 -1.69 2.87
N GLY A 124 0.53 -2.99 3.19
CA GLY A 124 1.73 -3.73 3.57
C GLY A 124 2.83 -3.64 2.52
N ILE A 125 2.51 -3.92 1.25
CA ILE A 125 3.45 -3.82 0.13
C ILE A 125 3.98 -2.39 -0.01
N LEU A 126 3.12 -1.38 0.14
CA LEU A 126 3.50 0.02 0.06
C LEU A 126 4.48 0.41 1.18
N LEU A 127 4.26 -0.04 2.42
CA LEU A 127 5.22 0.18 3.52
C LEU A 127 6.59 -0.45 3.23
N LEU A 128 6.62 -1.68 2.71
CA LEU A 128 7.87 -2.34 2.33
C LEU A 128 8.61 -1.54 1.24
N GLU A 129 7.88 -1.08 0.22
CA GLU A 129 8.45 -0.23 -0.84
C GLU A 129 8.98 1.09 -0.29
N MET A 130 8.25 1.75 0.61
CA MET A 130 8.67 3.00 1.24
C MET A 130 10.00 2.87 1.97
N ILE A 131 10.27 1.74 2.61
CA ILE A 131 11.51 1.54 3.40
C ILE A 131 12.65 1.01 2.54
N THR A 132 12.37 0.09 1.63
CA THR A 132 13.39 -0.54 0.78
C THR A 132 13.79 0.31 -0.42
N GLY A 133 12.93 1.25 -0.85
CA GLY A 133 13.06 1.96 -2.13
C GLY A 133 12.84 1.07 -3.35
N MET A 134 12.45 -0.19 -3.16
CA MET A 134 12.29 -1.17 -4.24
C MET A 134 10.82 -1.33 -4.63
N ARG A 135 10.51 -1.14 -5.91
CA ARG A 135 9.17 -1.44 -6.44
C ARG A 135 8.86 -2.93 -6.31
N PRO A 136 7.62 -3.32 -5.97
CA PRO A 136 7.25 -4.74 -5.89
C PRO A 136 7.39 -5.48 -7.22
N THR A 137 7.51 -4.74 -8.34
CA THR A 137 7.76 -5.27 -9.68
C THR A 137 9.24 -5.23 -10.09
N ASN A 138 10.16 -5.02 -9.13
CA ASN A 138 11.60 -4.97 -9.41
C ASN A 138 12.09 -6.31 -9.99
N ASN A 139 13.02 -6.24 -10.95
CA ASN A 139 13.61 -7.42 -11.62
C ASN A 139 14.42 -8.34 -10.67
N LEU A 140 14.74 -7.89 -9.46
CA LEU A 140 15.35 -8.73 -8.42
C LEU A 140 14.36 -9.74 -7.83
N PHE A 141 13.07 -9.51 -8.00
CA PHE A 141 12.01 -10.38 -7.51
C PHE A 141 11.65 -11.41 -8.59
N THR A 142 12.40 -12.51 -8.63
CA THR A 142 12.24 -13.63 -9.57
C THR A 142 11.87 -14.90 -8.83
N ASP A 143 11.45 -15.93 -9.56
CA ASP A 143 11.20 -17.28 -9.04
C ASP A 143 10.15 -17.35 -7.91
N GLY A 144 9.16 -16.44 -7.93
CA GLY A 144 8.08 -16.39 -6.93
C GLY A 144 8.44 -15.69 -5.63
N ILE A 145 9.65 -15.12 -5.53
CA ILE A 145 10.06 -14.28 -4.42
C ILE A 145 9.61 -12.85 -4.73
N GLY A 146 8.72 -12.31 -3.90
CA GLY A 146 8.31 -10.91 -3.96
C GLY A 146 8.99 -10.08 -2.88
N ILE A 147 8.64 -8.78 -2.82
CA ILE A 147 9.17 -7.87 -1.81
C ILE A 147 8.88 -8.35 -0.38
N HIS A 148 7.71 -8.98 -0.15
CA HIS A 148 7.33 -9.57 1.13
C HIS A 148 8.32 -10.65 1.57
N GLU A 149 8.53 -11.67 0.75
CA GLU A 149 9.45 -12.77 1.06
C GLU A 149 10.89 -12.28 1.19
N TYR A 150 11.29 -11.31 0.36
CA TYR A 150 12.61 -10.70 0.42
C TYR A 150 12.87 -10.06 1.79
N VAL A 151 11.95 -9.19 2.25
CA VAL A 151 12.08 -8.52 3.55
C VAL A 151 11.97 -9.51 4.71
N MET A 152 11.01 -10.42 4.66
CA MET A 152 10.81 -11.45 5.70
C MET A 152 12.06 -12.30 5.94
N ASN A 153 12.78 -12.64 4.89
CA ASN A 153 14.01 -13.45 4.98
C ASN A 153 15.21 -12.70 5.59
N LEU A 154 15.19 -11.37 5.57
CA LEU A 154 16.29 -10.52 6.07
C LEU A 154 16.01 -9.95 7.47
N LEU A 155 14.76 -9.97 7.93
CA LEU A 155 14.39 -9.59 9.29
C LEU A 155 14.64 -10.73 10.29
N PRO A 156 14.99 -10.40 11.56
CA PRO A 156 15.37 -9.06 12.05
C PRO A 156 16.84 -8.73 11.86
N ASP A 157 17.70 -9.73 11.60
CA ASP A 157 19.16 -9.65 11.79
C ASP A 157 19.88 -8.77 10.75
N ASN A 158 19.30 -8.64 9.55
CA ASN A 158 19.90 -7.93 8.42
C ASN A 158 19.04 -6.72 7.95
N ALA A 159 18.28 -6.10 8.85
CA ALA A 159 17.44 -4.95 8.52
C ALA A 159 18.22 -3.79 7.88
N SER A 160 19.48 -3.59 8.29
CA SER A 160 20.36 -2.56 7.72
C SER A 160 20.67 -2.76 6.23
N ASP A 161 20.58 -3.98 5.73
CA ASP A 161 20.91 -4.31 4.33
C ASP A 161 19.72 -4.02 3.39
N ILE A 162 18.53 -3.94 3.94
CA ILE A 162 17.28 -3.73 3.20
C ILE A 162 16.95 -2.24 3.03
N ILE A 163 17.50 -1.41 3.91
CA ILE A 163 17.18 0.01 3.96
C ILE A 163 17.72 0.71 2.71
N ASP A 164 16.87 1.50 2.05
CA ASP A 164 17.26 2.38 0.96
C ASP A 164 18.47 3.24 1.38
N SER A 165 19.63 2.88 0.83
CA SER A 165 20.91 3.47 1.20
C SER A 165 21.08 4.92 0.77
N THR A 166 20.26 5.39 -0.17
CA THR A 166 20.36 6.73 -0.73
C THR A 166 19.60 7.76 0.09
N SER A 167 18.44 7.39 0.62
CA SER A 167 17.56 8.33 1.34
C SER A 167 17.69 8.26 2.85
N LEU A 168 17.84 7.05 3.42
CA LEU A 168 17.72 6.85 4.85
C LEU A 168 19.06 6.90 5.59
N ARG A 169 20.18 6.63 4.90
CA ARG A 169 21.53 6.68 5.52
C ARG A 169 22.10 8.09 5.61
N SER A 170 21.66 9.03 4.79
CA SER A 170 22.19 10.40 4.76
C SER A 170 21.82 11.22 6.01
N ASP A 171 20.83 10.79 6.76
CA ASP A 171 20.25 11.55 7.90
C ASP A 171 20.79 11.13 9.27
N GLY A 172 21.89 10.36 9.30
CA GLY A 172 22.50 9.82 10.52
C GLY A 172 21.56 8.80 11.19
N THR A 173 21.83 7.51 10.98
CA THR A 173 21.02 6.43 11.59
C THR A 173 21.30 6.38 13.09
N THR A 174 20.32 6.74 13.91
CA THR A 174 20.31 6.50 15.36
C THR A 174 19.60 5.17 15.64
N ASP A 175 19.85 4.58 16.82
CA ASP A 175 19.19 3.33 17.22
C ASP A 175 17.67 3.48 17.21
N GLU A 176 17.12 4.62 17.63
CA GLU A 176 15.69 4.92 17.61
C GLU A 176 15.11 4.93 16.18
N LYS A 177 15.83 5.49 15.21
CA LYS A 177 15.40 5.48 13.79
C LYS A 177 15.43 4.07 13.24
N LEU A 178 16.41 3.25 13.61
CA LEU A 178 16.48 1.86 13.19
C LEU A 178 15.33 1.04 13.75
N GLU A 179 14.98 1.21 15.03
CA GLU A 179 13.82 0.56 15.64
C GLU A 179 12.52 0.95 14.93
N CYS A 180 12.35 2.23 14.58
CA CYS A 180 11.19 2.70 13.82
C CYS A 180 11.11 2.01 12.44
N ILE A 181 12.22 1.95 11.72
CA ILE A 181 12.30 1.30 10.41
C ILE A 181 11.96 -0.19 10.52
N VAL A 182 12.54 -0.90 11.49
CA VAL A 182 12.25 -2.33 11.72
C VAL A 182 10.77 -2.52 12.01
N SER A 183 10.18 -1.70 12.88
CA SER A 183 8.74 -1.77 13.18
C SER A 183 7.88 -1.55 11.93
N MET A 184 8.23 -0.59 11.07
CA MET A 184 7.51 -0.37 9.80
C MET A 184 7.62 -1.57 8.86
N LEU A 185 8.80 -2.20 8.76
CA LEU A 185 9.01 -3.42 7.97
C LEU A 185 8.19 -4.59 8.52
N GLU A 186 8.19 -4.80 9.84
CA GLU A 186 7.40 -5.84 10.50
C GLU A 186 5.90 -5.67 10.25
N ILE A 187 5.38 -4.44 10.36
CA ILE A 187 4.00 -4.11 10.00
C ILE A 187 3.75 -4.41 8.52
N GLY A 188 4.65 -3.99 7.64
CA GLY A 188 4.55 -4.24 6.20
C GLY A 188 4.46 -5.74 5.89
N VAL A 189 5.31 -6.56 6.51
CA VAL A 189 5.26 -8.02 6.39
C VAL A 189 3.96 -8.58 6.95
N ALA A 190 3.54 -8.14 8.15
CA ALA A 190 2.30 -8.63 8.78
C ALA A 190 1.05 -8.31 7.93
N CYS A 191 1.00 -7.12 7.33
CA CYS A 191 -0.12 -6.71 6.48
C CYS A 191 -0.13 -7.42 5.12
N SER A 192 1.03 -7.80 4.57
CA SER A 192 1.17 -8.41 3.23
C SER A 192 1.22 -9.94 3.24
N VAL A 193 0.72 -10.57 4.30
CA VAL A 193 0.59 -12.05 4.37
C VAL A 193 -0.43 -12.54 3.34
N LYS A 194 -0.06 -13.57 2.59
CA LYS A 194 -0.96 -14.24 1.65
C LYS A 194 -2.04 -15.02 2.40
N ILE A 195 -3.30 -14.73 2.13
CA ILE A 195 -4.41 -15.50 2.70
C ILE A 195 -4.54 -16.78 1.88
N LEU A 196 -4.21 -17.92 2.49
CA LEU A 196 -4.45 -19.21 1.88
C LEU A 196 -5.96 -19.47 1.91
N VAL A 197 -6.61 -19.36 0.76
CA VAL A 197 -7.99 -19.81 0.60
C VAL A 197 -7.96 -21.33 0.72
N LYS A 198 -8.54 -21.88 1.80
CA LYS A 198 -8.79 -23.32 1.89
C LYS A 198 -9.90 -23.64 0.90
N GLU A 199 -9.60 -24.55 -0.03
CA GLU A 199 -10.57 -25.20 -0.92
C GLU A 199 -11.68 -25.90 -0.13
#